data_69d27d9290bc9c40469b0dd09c66c190
#
_entry.id   69d27d9290bc9c40469b0dd09c66c190
#
_cell.length_a   1.000
_cell.length_b   1.000
_cell.length_c   1.000
_cell.angle_alpha   90.00
_cell.angle_beta   90.00
_cell.angle_gamma   90.00
#
_symmetry.space_group_name_H-M   'P 1'
#
loop_
_entity.id
_entity.type
_entity.pdbx_description
1 polymer ?
#
loop_
_entity_poly.entity_id
_entity_poly.type
_entity_poly.pdbx_seq_one_letter_code
_entity_poly.pdbx_strand_id
1 'polypeptide(L)'
;MQLSEGSRWIWVKDFPFQENCYCQFSEKFIVAEAGIPVLVHISADSQYALWVNGQFADFGQYADYPEFKVFDEIDITAFVTEGTNELLILAYYQGTDTSTYRKGPAGVIFDVTSGGQTLAVSGTQTRSRVASGFRNGPMELVSGQLGYSFEYNAAEDGKNEWLASVPVNGPAKLYPRPVPKLRIGGRAPASVVAQGFFMLHPAYREQTTAVKMQRAFLSAASLSEISEQNCVAPYVLAEGHPLRCAADSLSPVHAGENGIYIVIDLGAEESGCFELDLEAAAGTVVNIGYGEHLDDLRVRTSVGGRCFAAKYTCRKGRNKYTHFNKRFGCRYIALYIEAFHFTLYYAGIRPCEYPFREAGKFSCSDSLHNKIYEVCLRTLRLSAHEHYEDCPWREQALYSMDSRNQILCGYYAFGEYALPRESIRLLCLGLRPDGLLELCAPARVPCVIPSFSLIWILELYEYVLYSGDLTFAGEMWPCAETILRTFWRSARGRDLQGPMQGPGYWNFYEWAQGLSDGFPENLRDKNDYRNYDGPLSVFYILALSCMIKIAKLLHSGQISVHADSAPDSQEIDFLEKISWCELLYSAPFIPFMTPSGTATRRHTAHTL
;
A
#
# COMPACT_ATOMS: atom_id res chain seq x y z
N MET A 1 15.86 8.11 -19.60
CA MET A 1 17.06 7.30 -19.31
C MET A 1 16.65 5.85 -19.43
N GLN A 2 17.45 4.98 -19.92
CA GLN A 2 17.22 3.53 -20.01
C GLN A 2 18.35 2.86 -19.25
N LEU A 3 18.09 1.66 -18.70
CA LEU A 3 19.15 0.85 -18.12
C LEU A 3 20.24 0.56 -19.17
N SER A 4 21.46 0.28 -18.70
CA SER A 4 22.63 0.01 -19.55
C SER A 4 22.33 -1.12 -20.54
N GLU A 5 22.92 -1.00 -21.74
CA GLU A 5 22.87 -2.05 -22.75
C GLU A 5 23.43 -3.35 -22.17
N GLY A 6 22.73 -4.46 -22.38
CA GLY A 6 23.11 -5.76 -21.82
C GLY A 6 22.32 -6.16 -20.57
N SER A 7 21.70 -5.23 -19.84
CA SER A 7 20.81 -5.60 -18.71
C SER A 7 19.68 -6.51 -19.18
N ARG A 8 19.41 -7.56 -18.43
CA ARG A 8 18.36 -8.54 -18.70
C ARG A 8 17.52 -8.79 -17.47
N TRP A 9 16.22 -9.00 -17.67
CA TRP A 9 15.37 -9.57 -16.63
C TRP A 9 15.86 -10.96 -16.28
N ILE A 10 16.11 -11.23 -15.01
CA ILE A 10 16.63 -12.50 -14.50
C ILE A 10 15.79 -13.01 -13.33
N TRP A 11 15.79 -14.33 -13.16
CA TRP A 11 15.22 -15.00 -12.01
C TRP A 11 16.06 -16.22 -11.60
N VAL A 12 15.66 -16.91 -10.53
CA VAL A 12 16.30 -18.14 -10.09
C VAL A 12 15.92 -19.30 -11.02
N LYS A 13 16.87 -20.19 -11.28
CA LYS A 13 16.65 -21.36 -12.10
C LYS A 13 15.74 -22.37 -11.39
N ASP A 14 14.85 -23.03 -12.16
CA ASP A 14 14.02 -24.16 -11.73
C ASP A 14 13.20 -23.89 -10.44
N PHE A 15 12.71 -22.65 -10.28
CA PHE A 15 11.93 -22.27 -9.10
C PHE A 15 10.50 -22.83 -9.20
N PRO A 16 10.04 -23.65 -8.22
CA PRO A 16 8.80 -24.41 -8.36
C PRO A 16 7.54 -23.61 -8.06
N PHE A 17 7.66 -22.44 -7.43
CA PHE A 17 6.49 -21.67 -6.96
C PHE A 17 6.15 -20.54 -7.91
N GLN A 18 4.84 -20.24 -8.03
CA GLN A 18 4.30 -19.20 -8.90
C GLN A 18 3.88 -17.94 -8.12
N GLU A 19 4.00 -17.96 -6.80
CA GLU A 19 3.56 -16.91 -5.88
C GLU A 19 4.29 -16.99 -4.54
N ASN A 20 4.32 -15.87 -3.81
CA ASN A 20 4.99 -15.74 -2.52
C ASN A 20 6.43 -16.25 -2.54
N CYS A 21 7.27 -15.64 -3.36
CA CYS A 21 8.63 -16.10 -3.61
C CYS A 21 9.67 -15.07 -3.17
N TYR A 22 10.60 -15.49 -2.32
CA TYR A 22 11.74 -14.67 -1.90
C TYR A 22 13.01 -15.25 -2.51
N CYS A 23 13.74 -14.43 -3.29
CA CYS A 23 14.96 -14.82 -3.97
C CYS A 23 16.07 -13.81 -3.74
N GLN A 24 17.29 -14.29 -3.58
CA GLN A 24 18.48 -13.44 -3.43
C GLN A 24 19.29 -13.44 -4.71
N PHE A 25 19.80 -12.26 -5.08
CA PHE A 25 20.71 -12.05 -6.21
C PHE A 25 21.97 -11.36 -5.72
N SER A 26 23.13 -11.82 -6.16
CA SER A 26 24.44 -11.24 -5.81
C SER A 26 25.20 -10.94 -7.08
N GLU A 27 25.73 -9.72 -7.18
CA GLU A 27 26.60 -9.28 -8.27
C GLU A 27 27.81 -8.55 -7.71
N LYS A 28 29.00 -8.79 -8.32
CA LYS A 28 30.23 -8.10 -7.96
C LYS A 28 30.58 -7.07 -9.01
N PHE A 29 31.05 -5.91 -8.57
CA PHE A 29 31.49 -4.83 -9.44
C PHE A 29 32.75 -4.17 -8.87
N ILE A 30 33.50 -3.49 -9.75
CA ILE A 30 34.75 -2.81 -9.38
C ILE A 30 34.56 -1.31 -9.52
N VAL A 31 34.87 -0.58 -8.44
CA VAL A 31 34.96 0.89 -8.43
C VAL A 31 36.42 1.26 -8.54
N ALA A 32 36.79 1.96 -9.62
CA ALA A 32 38.17 2.32 -9.90
C ALA A 32 38.66 3.50 -9.06
N GLU A 33 37.78 4.44 -8.76
CA GLU A 33 38.10 5.70 -8.06
C GLU A 33 36.97 6.08 -7.11
N ALA A 34 37.32 6.38 -5.86
CA ALA A 34 36.36 6.86 -4.87
C ALA A 34 35.94 8.32 -5.16
N GLY A 35 34.72 8.68 -4.75
CA GLY A 35 34.20 10.05 -4.87
C GLY A 35 33.44 10.35 -6.16
N ILE A 36 33.49 9.46 -7.16
CA ILE A 36 32.56 9.52 -8.30
C ILE A 36 31.24 8.87 -7.90
N PRO A 37 30.09 9.52 -8.14
CA PRO A 37 28.80 8.92 -7.81
C PRO A 37 28.62 7.52 -8.44
N VAL A 38 28.21 6.57 -7.63
CA VAL A 38 27.86 5.21 -8.07
C VAL A 38 26.38 5.02 -7.89
N LEU A 39 25.67 4.73 -9.00
CA LEU A 39 24.23 4.61 -9.07
C LEU A 39 23.81 3.18 -9.40
N VAL A 40 22.75 2.72 -8.78
CA VAL A 40 22.03 1.50 -9.15
C VAL A 40 20.69 1.89 -9.74
N HIS A 41 20.42 1.44 -10.98
CA HIS A 41 19.07 1.46 -11.53
C HIS A 41 18.49 0.06 -11.38
N ILE A 42 17.31 -0.06 -10.76
CA ILE A 42 16.71 -1.35 -10.44
C ILE A 42 15.19 -1.34 -10.62
N SER A 43 14.67 -2.44 -11.14
CA SER A 43 13.25 -2.75 -11.16
C SER A 43 13.02 -4.21 -10.80
N ALA A 44 11.97 -4.49 -10.07
CA ALA A 44 11.58 -5.85 -9.69
C ALA A 44 10.07 -6.05 -9.79
N ASP A 45 9.66 -7.29 -9.92
CA ASP A 45 8.28 -7.69 -9.67
C ASP A 45 8.27 -8.70 -8.52
N SER A 46 7.71 -8.34 -7.33
CA SER A 46 6.92 -7.13 -7.03
C SER A 46 7.66 -6.13 -6.14
N GLN A 47 8.67 -6.53 -5.38
CA GLN A 47 9.42 -5.68 -4.44
C GLN A 47 10.87 -6.14 -4.31
N TYR A 48 11.74 -5.24 -3.84
CA TYR A 48 13.14 -5.56 -3.54
C TYR A 48 13.64 -4.84 -2.29
N ALA A 49 14.70 -5.40 -1.69
CA ALA A 49 15.57 -4.73 -0.73
C ALA A 49 17.03 -4.92 -1.16
N LEU A 50 17.86 -3.89 -0.96
CA LEU A 50 19.19 -3.76 -1.52
C LEU A 50 20.23 -3.55 -0.43
N TRP A 51 21.32 -4.31 -0.50
CA TRP A 51 22.51 -4.14 0.34
C TRP A 51 23.75 -3.99 -0.54
N VAL A 52 24.66 -3.14 -0.09
CA VAL A 52 25.99 -2.99 -0.68
C VAL A 52 27.02 -3.27 0.40
N ASN A 53 27.95 -4.19 0.14
CA ASN A 53 28.98 -4.61 1.11
C ASN A 53 28.38 -5.01 2.49
N GLY A 54 27.20 -5.64 2.48
CA GLY A 54 26.50 -6.07 3.68
C GLY A 54 25.76 -4.96 4.44
N GLN A 55 25.82 -3.70 3.98
CA GLN A 55 25.09 -2.58 4.55
C GLN A 55 23.78 -2.36 3.78
N PHE A 56 22.67 -2.19 4.48
CA PHE A 56 21.39 -1.87 3.86
C PHE A 56 21.47 -0.51 3.17
N ALA A 57 21.17 -0.47 1.88
CA ALA A 57 21.23 0.73 1.07
C ALA A 57 19.83 1.31 0.82
N ASP A 58 18.88 0.49 0.31
CA ASP A 58 17.55 0.97 -0.03
C ASP A 58 16.55 -0.18 -0.26
N PHE A 59 15.27 0.15 -0.52
CA PHE A 59 14.23 -0.79 -0.86
C PHE A 59 13.25 -0.18 -1.88
N GLY A 60 12.43 -0.99 -2.52
CA GLY A 60 11.39 -0.64 -3.47
C GLY A 60 10.58 -1.91 -3.76
N GLN A 61 9.73 -1.93 -4.67
CA GLN A 61 9.43 -1.27 -5.93
C GLN A 61 8.39 -0.16 -5.74
N TYR A 62 8.26 0.74 -6.73
CA TYR A 62 7.09 1.60 -6.89
C TYR A 62 5.85 0.76 -7.19
N ALA A 63 4.70 1.17 -6.69
CA ALA A 63 3.42 0.55 -6.99
C ALA A 63 3.03 0.83 -8.45
N ASP A 64 3.28 -0.12 -9.35
CA ASP A 64 3.13 0.02 -10.79
C ASP A 64 2.32 -1.09 -11.43
N TYR A 65 1.99 -0.91 -12.70
CA TYR A 65 1.42 -1.94 -13.56
C TYR A 65 2.50 -2.63 -14.40
N PRO A 66 2.32 -3.90 -14.81
CA PRO A 66 3.25 -4.57 -15.71
C PRO A 66 3.50 -3.80 -17.01
N GLU A 67 2.49 -3.09 -17.52
CA GLU A 67 2.53 -2.29 -18.74
C GLU A 67 3.20 -0.91 -18.53
N PHE A 68 3.29 -0.46 -17.29
CA PHE A 68 3.93 0.80 -16.87
C PHE A 68 4.97 0.53 -15.79
N LYS A 69 5.92 -0.35 -16.08
CA LYS A 69 6.93 -0.78 -15.12
C LYS A 69 7.95 0.30 -14.86
N VAL A 70 8.19 0.59 -13.59
CA VAL A 70 9.05 1.66 -13.11
C VAL A 70 10.39 1.11 -12.64
N PHE A 71 11.48 1.85 -12.84
CA PHE A 71 12.77 1.60 -12.21
C PHE A 71 13.13 2.71 -11.23
N ASP A 72 13.85 2.32 -10.18
CA ASP A 72 14.43 3.22 -9.20
C ASP A 72 15.87 3.56 -9.56
N GLU A 73 16.29 4.80 -9.31
CA GLU A 73 17.69 5.23 -9.30
C GLU A 73 18.12 5.43 -7.85
N ILE A 74 19.17 4.72 -7.44
CA ILE A 74 19.64 4.69 -6.05
C ILE A 74 21.13 5.08 -6.03
N ASP A 75 21.46 6.13 -5.31
CA ASP A 75 22.84 6.53 -5.05
C ASP A 75 23.44 5.65 -3.94
N ILE A 76 24.40 4.82 -4.32
CA ILE A 76 25.12 3.91 -3.42
C ILE A 76 26.54 4.37 -3.09
N THR A 77 26.90 5.59 -3.44
CA THR A 77 28.27 6.13 -3.27
C THR A 77 28.79 6.01 -1.84
N ALA A 78 27.93 6.20 -0.85
CA ALA A 78 28.30 6.09 0.56
C ALA A 78 28.61 4.66 1.05
N PHE A 79 28.24 3.65 0.27
CA PHE A 79 28.35 2.22 0.65
C PHE A 79 29.49 1.51 -0.10
N VAL A 80 30.11 2.13 -1.10
CA VAL A 80 31.16 1.54 -1.92
C VAL A 80 32.56 1.96 -1.47
N THR A 81 33.53 1.13 -1.80
CA THR A 81 34.97 1.41 -1.64
C THR A 81 35.70 1.20 -2.97
N GLU A 82 36.90 1.74 -3.11
CA GLU A 82 37.77 1.39 -4.25
C GLU A 82 38.03 -0.11 -4.28
N GLY A 83 38.07 -0.67 -5.48
CA GLY A 83 38.20 -2.10 -5.70
C GLY A 83 36.87 -2.83 -5.79
N THR A 84 36.85 -4.09 -5.34
CA THR A 84 35.69 -4.97 -5.48
C THR A 84 34.62 -4.69 -4.45
N ASN A 85 33.39 -4.49 -4.91
CA ASN A 85 32.20 -4.32 -4.10
C ASN A 85 31.18 -5.42 -4.44
N GLU A 86 30.25 -5.67 -3.53
CA GLU A 86 29.18 -6.65 -3.70
C GLU A 86 27.81 -5.99 -3.53
N LEU A 87 26.96 -6.17 -4.53
CA LEU A 87 25.54 -5.86 -4.50
C LEU A 87 24.76 -7.12 -4.11
N LEU A 88 23.91 -7.05 -3.08
CA LEU A 88 22.98 -8.10 -2.70
C LEU A 88 21.55 -7.57 -2.80
N ILE A 89 20.70 -8.26 -3.54
CA ILE A 89 19.28 -7.94 -3.70
C ILE A 89 18.45 -9.08 -3.13
N LEU A 90 17.51 -8.77 -2.25
CA LEU A 90 16.41 -9.65 -1.88
C LEU A 90 15.17 -9.23 -2.67
N ALA A 91 14.78 -9.99 -3.68
CA ALA A 91 13.57 -9.77 -4.45
C ALA A 91 12.43 -10.61 -3.89
N TYR A 92 11.25 -10.00 -3.78
CA TYR A 92 10.00 -10.65 -3.43
C TYR A 92 9.05 -10.62 -4.62
N TYR A 93 8.51 -11.76 -4.98
CA TYR A 93 7.46 -11.92 -5.98
C TYR A 93 6.16 -12.36 -5.33
N GLN A 94 5.13 -11.50 -5.35
CA GLN A 94 3.82 -11.81 -4.79
C GLN A 94 3.06 -12.83 -5.64
N GLY A 95 3.06 -12.66 -6.96
CA GLY A 95 2.54 -13.65 -7.92
C GLY A 95 1.03 -13.84 -7.95
N THR A 96 0.27 -13.02 -7.22
CA THR A 96 -1.20 -13.03 -7.21
C THR A 96 -1.74 -11.61 -7.17
N ASP A 97 -2.79 -11.32 -7.94
CA ASP A 97 -3.44 -10.02 -7.96
C ASP A 97 -4.07 -9.71 -6.60
N THR A 98 -3.97 -8.44 -6.17
CA THR A 98 -4.58 -7.92 -4.93
C THR A 98 -5.12 -6.51 -5.16
N SER A 99 -5.57 -5.84 -4.10
CA SER A 99 -5.98 -4.44 -4.18
C SER A 99 -4.80 -3.45 -4.24
N THR A 100 -3.57 -3.93 -4.04
CA THR A 100 -2.35 -3.11 -4.02
C THR A 100 -1.28 -3.59 -5.00
N TYR A 101 -1.60 -4.60 -5.79
CA TYR A 101 -0.64 -5.19 -6.73
C TYR A 101 -1.34 -5.86 -7.91
N ARG A 102 -0.87 -5.54 -9.09
CA ARG A 102 -1.21 -6.19 -10.36
C ARG A 102 -0.10 -7.16 -10.74
N LYS A 103 -0.44 -8.45 -10.85
CA LYS A 103 0.51 -9.52 -11.21
C LYS A 103 1.19 -9.27 -12.54
N GLY A 104 2.53 -9.23 -12.49
CA GLY A 104 3.43 -9.27 -13.62
C GLY A 104 4.24 -10.57 -13.67
N PRO A 105 5.20 -10.70 -14.59
CA PRO A 105 6.18 -11.80 -14.61
C PRO A 105 7.21 -11.62 -13.51
N ALA A 106 7.55 -12.72 -12.80
CA ALA A 106 8.61 -12.70 -11.81
C ALA A 106 9.95 -12.29 -12.43
N GLY A 107 10.65 -11.36 -11.80
CA GLY A 107 11.96 -10.93 -12.31
C GLY A 107 12.55 -9.76 -11.54
N VAL A 108 13.86 -9.60 -11.72
CA VAL A 108 14.60 -8.41 -11.34
C VAL A 108 15.50 -8.00 -12.51
N ILE A 109 15.65 -6.71 -12.73
CA ILE A 109 16.58 -6.14 -13.71
C ILE A 109 17.32 -4.98 -13.05
N PHE A 110 18.62 -4.88 -13.25
CA PHE A 110 19.42 -3.79 -12.71
C PHE A 110 20.66 -3.51 -13.54
N ASP A 111 21.23 -2.33 -13.34
CA ASP A 111 22.62 -2.00 -13.66
C ASP A 111 23.27 -1.21 -12.51
N VAL A 112 24.59 -1.16 -12.54
CA VAL A 112 25.43 -0.34 -11.67
C VAL A 112 26.27 0.55 -12.57
N THR A 113 26.22 1.86 -12.37
CA THR A 113 26.93 2.84 -13.20
C THR A 113 27.75 3.81 -12.35
N SER A 114 28.84 4.32 -12.90
CA SER A 114 29.63 5.40 -12.29
C SER A 114 30.26 6.27 -13.37
N GLY A 115 30.10 7.58 -13.25
CA GLY A 115 30.67 8.54 -14.21
C GLY A 115 30.25 8.28 -15.66
N GLY A 116 29.06 7.74 -15.90
CA GLY A 116 28.56 7.35 -17.23
C GLY A 116 29.08 5.99 -17.75
N GLN A 117 29.89 5.28 -16.97
CA GLN A 117 30.35 3.94 -17.30
C GLN A 117 29.49 2.87 -16.60
N THR A 118 29.19 1.78 -17.28
CA THR A 118 28.52 0.62 -16.71
C THR A 118 29.56 -0.26 -15.99
N LEU A 119 29.35 -0.50 -14.70
CA LEU A 119 30.21 -1.33 -13.86
C LEU A 119 29.69 -2.78 -13.77
N ALA A 120 28.37 -2.96 -13.76
CA ALA A 120 27.72 -4.27 -13.78
C ALA A 120 26.31 -4.18 -14.37
N VAL A 121 25.81 -5.30 -14.87
CA VAL A 121 24.44 -5.47 -15.37
C VAL A 121 23.86 -6.79 -14.91
N SER A 122 22.57 -6.86 -14.72
CA SER A 122 21.86 -8.13 -14.47
C SER A 122 21.92 -9.04 -15.69
N GLY A 123 22.29 -10.30 -15.47
CA GLY A 123 22.46 -11.29 -16.56
C GLY A 123 22.76 -12.69 -16.02
N THR A 124 23.23 -13.59 -16.89
CA THR A 124 23.57 -14.98 -16.51
C THR A 124 24.77 -15.09 -15.58
N GLN A 125 25.63 -14.06 -15.51
CA GLN A 125 26.76 -13.99 -14.58
C GLN A 125 26.32 -13.65 -13.16
N THR A 126 25.17 -12.97 -13.00
CA THR A 126 24.59 -12.68 -11.69
C THR A 126 24.24 -13.98 -10.99
N ARG A 127 24.68 -14.14 -9.75
CA ARG A 127 24.38 -15.33 -8.95
C ARG A 127 23.04 -15.15 -8.26
N SER A 128 22.27 -16.22 -8.18
CA SER A 128 20.97 -16.22 -7.53
C SER A 128 20.72 -17.47 -6.70
N ARG A 129 19.85 -17.35 -5.71
CA ARG A 129 19.36 -18.48 -4.91
C ARG A 129 17.97 -18.18 -4.36
N VAL A 130 17.21 -19.21 -4.04
CA VAL A 130 16.01 -19.08 -3.23
C VAL A 130 16.42 -18.66 -1.81
N ALA A 131 15.76 -17.66 -1.24
CA ALA A 131 16.00 -17.23 0.13
C ALA A 131 15.40 -18.26 1.11
N SER A 132 16.25 -19.17 1.58
CA SER A 132 15.86 -20.34 2.40
C SER A 132 15.31 -19.97 3.78
N GLY A 133 15.61 -18.77 4.28
CA GLY A 133 15.04 -18.27 5.52
C GLY A 133 13.54 -18.01 5.44
N PHE A 134 13.01 -17.66 4.28
CA PHE A 134 11.59 -17.41 4.08
C PHE A 134 10.81 -18.66 3.73
N ARG A 135 9.56 -18.73 4.21
CA ARG A 135 8.59 -19.67 3.67
C ARG A 135 8.16 -19.19 2.29
N ASN A 136 8.49 -19.97 1.28
CA ASN A 136 8.12 -19.73 -0.11
C ASN A 136 6.92 -20.59 -0.52
N GLY A 137 6.18 -20.14 -1.54
CA GLY A 137 4.97 -20.79 -2.03
C GLY A 137 3.72 -20.38 -1.25
N PRO A 138 2.57 -21.00 -1.55
CA PRO A 138 1.29 -20.65 -0.93
C PRO A 138 1.35 -20.71 0.59
N MET A 139 0.84 -19.66 1.21
CA MET A 139 0.73 -19.56 2.66
C MET A 139 -0.48 -18.70 3.06
N GLU A 140 -0.61 -18.40 4.34
CA GLU A 140 -1.67 -17.54 4.87
C GLU A 140 -1.60 -16.13 4.27
N LEU A 141 -2.74 -15.65 3.76
CA LEU A 141 -2.91 -14.25 3.35
C LEU A 141 -3.18 -13.37 4.59
N VAL A 142 -2.58 -12.19 4.62
CA VAL A 142 -3.08 -11.13 5.51
C VAL A 142 -4.52 -10.81 5.11
N SER A 143 -4.75 -10.56 3.83
CA SER A 143 -6.07 -10.37 3.23
C SER A 143 -5.97 -10.43 1.70
N GLY A 144 -7.12 -10.42 1.01
CA GLY A 144 -7.18 -10.26 -0.43
C GLY A 144 -6.67 -8.87 -0.90
N GLN A 145 -6.65 -7.87 -0.02
CA GLN A 145 -6.10 -6.55 -0.31
C GLN A 145 -4.58 -6.51 -0.21
N LEU A 146 -4.00 -7.14 0.83
CA LEU A 146 -2.60 -7.01 1.20
C LEU A 146 -1.70 -8.18 0.74
N GLY A 147 -2.29 -9.29 0.29
CA GLY A 147 -1.53 -10.47 -0.10
C GLY A 147 -1.00 -11.28 1.08
N TYR A 148 0.14 -11.96 0.90
CA TYR A 148 0.68 -12.91 1.87
C TYR A 148 1.26 -12.24 3.11
N SER A 149 1.15 -12.92 4.26
CA SER A 149 1.96 -12.67 5.43
C SER A 149 3.41 -13.16 5.22
N PHE A 150 4.24 -13.19 6.25
CA PHE A 150 5.55 -13.83 6.16
C PHE A 150 5.81 -14.80 7.32
N GLU A 151 6.59 -15.83 7.02
CA GLU A 151 7.27 -16.67 7.99
C GLU A 151 8.76 -16.68 7.66
N TYR A 152 9.60 -16.38 8.65
CA TYR A 152 11.04 -16.36 8.48
C TYR A 152 11.74 -17.19 9.55
N ASN A 153 12.66 -18.06 9.13
CA ASN A 153 13.50 -18.86 9.99
C ASN A 153 14.96 -18.46 9.83
N ALA A 154 15.48 -17.73 10.81
CA ALA A 154 16.85 -17.22 10.78
C ALA A 154 17.93 -18.33 10.79
N ALA A 155 17.59 -19.53 11.26
CA ALA A 155 18.51 -20.66 11.25
C ALA A 155 18.64 -21.33 9.88
N GLU A 156 17.67 -21.09 8.98
CA GLU A 156 17.69 -21.62 7.61
C GLU A 156 18.25 -20.62 6.60
N ASP A 157 18.41 -19.35 6.98
CA ASP A 157 18.87 -18.33 6.06
C ASP A 157 20.27 -18.62 5.52
N GLY A 158 20.41 -18.43 4.22
CA GLY A 158 21.68 -18.60 3.52
C GLY A 158 22.12 -20.03 3.25
N LYS A 159 21.30 -21.06 3.55
CA LYS A 159 21.66 -22.48 3.34
C LYS A 159 21.65 -22.92 1.88
N ASN A 160 20.87 -22.27 1.03
CA ASN A 160 20.82 -22.63 -0.39
C ASN A 160 22.08 -22.19 -1.14
N GLU A 161 22.51 -23.01 -2.08
CA GLU A 161 23.67 -22.71 -2.93
C GLU A 161 23.37 -21.57 -3.91
N TRP A 162 24.41 -20.82 -4.22
CA TRP A 162 24.39 -19.80 -5.25
C TRP A 162 24.57 -20.43 -6.64
N LEU A 163 23.59 -20.23 -7.51
CA LEU A 163 23.60 -20.68 -8.91
C LEU A 163 23.64 -19.48 -9.86
N ALA A 164 23.95 -19.71 -11.12
CA ALA A 164 23.79 -18.70 -12.16
C ALA A 164 22.29 -18.37 -12.34
N SER A 165 21.99 -17.08 -12.49
CA SER A 165 20.64 -16.64 -12.81
C SER A 165 20.23 -17.04 -14.23
N VAL A 166 18.94 -17.16 -14.48
CA VAL A 166 18.39 -17.40 -15.82
C VAL A 166 17.68 -16.17 -16.34
N PRO A 167 17.84 -15.82 -17.63
CA PRO A 167 17.06 -14.77 -18.26
C PRO A 167 15.57 -15.17 -18.28
N VAL A 168 14.73 -14.17 -18.00
CA VAL A 168 13.26 -14.31 -18.06
C VAL A 168 12.66 -13.21 -18.93
N ASN A 169 11.43 -13.41 -19.39
CA ASN A 169 10.69 -12.38 -20.09
C ASN A 169 10.19 -11.34 -19.06
N GLY A 170 10.36 -10.09 -19.38
CA GLY A 170 9.86 -8.97 -18.59
C GLY A 170 9.48 -7.79 -19.47
N PRO A 171 8.93 -6.72 -18.89
CA PRO A 171 8.58 -5.51 -19.62
C PRO A 171 9.74 -4.95 -20.43
N ALA A 172 9.50 -4.70 -21.72
CA ALA A 172 10.55 -4.19 -22.64
C ALA A 172 10.85 -2.70 -22.41
N LYS A 173 9.87 -1.95 -21.87
CA LYS A 173 10.01 -0.53 -21.58
C LYS A 173 9.90 -0.31 -20.07
N LEU A 174 10.85 0.45 -19.55
CA LEU A 174 10.87 0.88 -18.16
C LEU A 174 10.77 2.40 -18.11
N TYR A 175 10.11 2.90 -17.07
CA TYR A 175 9.93 4.32 -16.82
C TYR A 175 10.68 4.71 -15.54
N PRO A 176 11.28 5.90 -15.48
CA PRO A 176 11.85 6.37 -14.22
C PRO A 176 10.76 6.55 -13.17
N ARG A 177 11.12 6.35 -11.90
CA ARG A 177 10.20 6.61 -10.78
C ARG A 177 9.63 8.04 -10.89
N PRO A 178 8.29 8.19 -10.87
CA PRO A 178 7.68 9.50 -11.10
C PRO A 178 7.56 10.35 -9.83
N VAL A 179 7.76 9.76 -8.65
CA VAL A 179 7.66 10.41 -7.34
C VAL A 179 8.91 10.12 -6.50
N PRO A 180 9.24 10.98 -5.52
CA PRO A 180 10.32 10.69 -4.59
C PRO A 180 10.16 9.32 -3.90
N LYS A 181 11.29 8.68 -3.59
CA LYS A 181 11.29 7.44 -2.81
C LYS A 181 10.85 7.69 -1.37
N LEU A 182 10.23 6.67 -0.77
CA LEU A 182 9.92 6.67 0.66
C LEU A 182 11.20 6.78 1.48
N ARG A 183 11.13 7.47 2.60
CA ARG A 183 12.20 7.53 3.59
C ARG A 183 11.93 6.56 4.71
N ILE A 184 12.93 5.75 5.06
CA ILE A 184 12.89 4.93 6.27
C ILE A 184 13.43 5.77 7.43
N GLY A 185 12.58 5.95 8.46
CA GLY A 185 12.94 6.62 9.70
C GLY A 185 13.78 5.75 10.63
N GLY A 186 14.13 6.32 11.78
CA GLY A 186 14.66 5.58 12.92
C GLY A 186 13.61 4.67 13.56
N ARG A 187 13.97 3.96 14.61
CA ARG A 187 13.03 3.16 15.41
C ARG A 187 11.95 4.05 16.01
N ALA A 188 10.67 3.72 15.81
CA ALA A 188 9.59 4.36 16.53
C ALA A 188 9.69 4.07 18.04
N PRO A 189 9.18 4.95 18.93
CA PRO A 189 9.07 4.64 20.35
C PRO A 189 8.33 3.32 20.56
N ALA A 190 8.76 2.52 21.51
CA ALA A 190 8.17 1.22 21.82
C ALA A 190 8.11 1.01 23.33
N SER A 191 6.91 0.90 23.88
CA SER A 191 6.68 0.72 25.31
C SER A 191 5.93 -0.57 25.57
N VAL A 192 6.43 -1.38 26.50
CA VAL A 192 5.73 -2.58 26.96
C VAL A 192 4.59 -2.16 27.87
N VAL A 193 3.36 -2.45 27.48
CA VAL A 193 2.13 -2.04 28.18
C VAL A 193 1.36 -3.21 28.77
N ALA A 194 1.61 -4.43 28.31
CA ALA A 194 1.07 -5.66 28.90
C ALA A 194 2.03 -6.82 28.65
N GLN A 195 2.07 -7.74 29.60
CA GLN A 195 2.93 -8.93 29.54
C GLN A 195 2.37 -10.03 30.44
N GLY A 196 2.86 -11.23 30.25
CA GLY A 196 2.52 -12.39 31.07
C GLY A 196 2.81 -13.68 30.34
N PHE A 197 2.14 -14.74 30.76
CA PHE A 197 2.29 -16.07 30.20
C PHE A 197 1.15 -16.36 29.24
N PHE A 198 1.42 -17.16 28.21
CA PHE A 198 0.39 -17.61 27.28
C PHE A 198 0.40 -19.12 27.10
N MET A 199 -0.78 -19.66 26.82
CA MET A 199 -0.98 -21.05 26.41
C MET A 199 -1.81 -21.09 25.13
N LEU A 200 -1.28 -21.73 24.09
CA LEU A 200 -2.02 -21.93 22.85
C LEU A 200 -3.22 -22.85 23.10
N HIS A 201 -4.38 -22.39 22.70
CA HIS A 201 -5.62 -23.15 22.88
C HIS A 201 -5.60 -24.42 22.01
N PRO A 202 -5.76 -25.62 22.58
CA PRO A 202 -5.62 -26.89 21.83
C PRO A 202 -6.52 -27.02 20.60
N ALA A 203 -7.75 -26.49 20.68
CA ALA A 203 -8.71 -26.54 19.57
C ALA A 203 -8.34 -25.66 18.35
N TYR A 204 -7.37 -24.74 18.50
CA TYR A 204 -6.98 -23.82 17.43
C TYR A 204 -5.53 -24.05 16.95
N ARG A 205 -4.90 -25.17 17.30
CA ARG A 205 -3.50 -25.47 16.93
C ARG A 205 -3.27 -25.51 15.43
N GLU A 206 -4.25 -25.96 14.65
CA GLU A 206 -4.17 -26.04 13.18
C GLU A 206 -4.70 -24.79 12.47
N GLN A 207 -5.07 -23.76 13.22
CA GLN A 207 -5.54 -22.50 12.66
C GLN A 207 -4.37 -21.56 12.28
N THR A 208 -4.69 -20.45 11.64
CA THR A 208 -3.73 -19.40 11.26
C THR A 208 -3.03 -18.81 12.48
N THR A 209 -1.84 -18.23 12.28
CA THR A 209 -1.07 -17.59 13.36
C THR A 209 -1.91 -16.52 14.06
N ALA A 210 -2.65 -15.71 13.31
CA ALA A 210 -3.53 -14.69 13.84
C ALA A 210 -4.62 -15.26 14.77
N VAL A 211 -5.29 -16.35 14.36
CA VAL A 211 -6.32 -17.01 15.17
C VAL A 211 -5.71 -17.66 16.41
N LYS A 212 -4.54 -18.31 16.29
CA LYS A 212 -3.83 -18.90 17.45
C LYS A 212 -3.55 -17.84 18.50
N MET A 213 -3.02 -16.68 18.11
CA MET A 213 -2.72 -15.56 19.02
C MET A 213 -4.00 -15.01 19.66
N GLN A 214 -5.05 -14.80 18.87
CA GLN A 214 -6.30 -14.21 19.36
C GLN A 214 -7.05 -15.16 20.32
N ARG A 215 -6.90 -16.47 20.17
CA ARG A 215 -7.58 -17.51 20.96
C ARG A 215 -6.71 -18.11 22.06
N ALA A 216 -5.46 -17.70 22.21
CA ALA A 216 -4.58 -18.16 23.28
C ALA A 216 -5.14 -17.77 24.66
N PHE A 217 -4.92 -18.61 25.65
CA PHE A 217 -5.14 -18.25 27.05
C PHE A 217 -4.00 -17.35 27.53
N LEU A 218 -4.32 -16.23 28.14
CA LEU A 218 -3.35 -15.29 28.69
C LEU A 218 -3.48 -15.23 30.20
N SER A 219 -2.35 -15.25 30.88
CA SER A 219 -2.21 -15.02 32.31
C SER A 219 -1.34 -13.80 32.52
N ALA A 220 -1.93 -12.69 32.93
CA ALA A 220 -1.20 -11.46 33.18
C ALA A 220 -0.20 -11.64 34.31
N ALA A 221 1.00 -11.08 34.13
CA ALA A 221 2.06 -11.05 35.14
C ALA A 221 2.67 -9.64 35.23
N SER A 222 3.17 -9.27 36.41
CA SER A 222 3.96 -8.07 36.52
C SER A 222 5.31 -8.23 35.80
N LEU A 223 5.95 -7.13 35.43
CA LEU A 223 7.29 -7.21 34.83
C LEU A 223 8.29 -7.88 35.79
N SER A 224 8.17 -7.68 37.09
CA SER A 224 9.05 -8.29 38.11
C SER A 224 8.90 -9.82 38.21
N GLU A 225 7.80 -10.40 37.74
CA GLU A 225 7.58 -11.86 37.71
C GLU A 225 8.22 -12.53 36.50
N ILE A 226 8.42 -11.78 35.40
CA ILE A 226 8.97 -12.32 34.17
C ILE A 226 10.31 -11.69 33.76
N SER A 227 10.77 -10.63 34.45
CA SER A 227 11.97 -9.87 34.09
C SER A 227 12.95 -9.84 35.27
N GLU A 228 14.23 -9.90 34.95
CA GLU A 228 15.32 -9.69 35.90
C GLU A 228 15.45 -8.22 36.37
N GLN A 229 14.67 -7.32 35.83
CA GLN A 229 14.74 -5.88 36.08
C GLN A 229 13.57 -5.42 36.94
N ASN A 230 13.85 -4.65 37.99
CA ASN A 230 12.82 -3.90 38.71
C ASN A 230 12.35 -2.72 37.84
N CYS A 231 11.28 -2.91 37.09
CA CYS A 231 10.75 -1.91 36.18
C CYS A 231 9.34 -1.50 36.55
N VAL A 232 9.06 -0.21 36.45
CA VAL A 232 7.69 0.32 36.48
C VAL A 232 7.14 0.30 35.07
N ALA A 233 5.96 -0.28 34.85
CA ALA A 233 5.27 -0.22 33.55
C ALA A 233 4.70 1.20 33.32
N PRO A 234 4.68 1.70 32.07
CA PRO A 234 5.17 1.06 30.84
C PRO A 234 6.69 1.07 30.76
N TYR A 235 7.27 -0.03 30.29
CA TYR A 235 8.71 -0.17 30.10
C TYR A 235 9.11 0.23 28.69
N VAL A 236 9.92 1.29 28.56
CA VAL A 236 10.36 1.79 27.24
C VAL A 236 11.55 0.98 26.75
N LEU A 237 11.40 0.33 25.61
CA LEU A 237 12.48 -0.38 24.93
C LEU A 237 13.43 0.62 24.28
N ALA A 238 14.70 0.58 24.66
CA ALA A 238 15.75 1.39 24.07
C ALA A 238 17.05 0.57 23.97
N GLU A 239 17.97 0.99 23.12
CA GLU A 239 19.22 0.24 22.88
C GLU A 239 20.02 -0.04 24.14
N GLY A 240 20.04 0.90 25.08
CA GLY A 240 20.69 0.75 26.40
C GLY A 240 19.81 0.12 27.48
N HIS A 241 18.55 -0.18 27.22
CA HIS A 241 17.58 -0.69 28.19
C HIS A 241 16.76 -1.86 27.58
N PRO A 242 17.40 -3.02 27.32
CA PRO A 242 16.68 -4.19 26.84
C PRO A 242 15.85 -4.82 27.96
N LEU A 243 14.72 -5.42 27.62
CA LEU A 243 13.92 -6.22 28.53
C LEU A 243 14.51 -7.64 28.61
N ARG A 244 15.09 -8.00 29.76
CA ARG A 244 15.60 -9.36 30.02
C ARG A 244 14.54 -10.18 30.72
N CYS A 245 13.97 -11.14 30.00
CA CYS A 245 12.99 -12.06 30.54
C CYS A 245 13.67 -13.34 31.00
N ALA A 246 13.44 -13.69 32.28
CA ALA A 246 13.86 -14.94 32.88
C ALA A 246 12.76 -15.37 33.86
N ALA A 247 11.83 -16.16 33.38
CA ALA A 247 10.78 -16.71 34.21
C ALA A 247 11.12 -18.16 34.59
N ASP A 248 10.79 -18.56 35.81
CA ASP A 248 10.95 -19.95 36.23
C ASP A 248 9.87 -20.83 35.58
N SER A 249 10.22 -21.43 34.45
CA SER A 249 9.34 -22.34 33.68
C SER A 249 9.05 -23.66 34.43
N LEU A 250 9.79 -23.96 35.49
CA LEU A 250 9.62 -25.16 36.32
C LEU A 250 8.66 -24.92 37.48
N SER A 251 8.21 -23.68 37.68
CA SER A 251 7.19 -23.40 38.69
C SER A 251 5.90 -24.16 38.38
N PRO A 252 5.31 -24.90 39.36
CA PRO A 252 4.02 -25.57 39.16
C PRO A 252 2.87 -24.65 38.71
N VAL A 253 3.00 -23.37 38.95
CA VAL A 253 2.04 -22.32 38.57
C VAL A 253 2.00 -22.13 37.06
N HIS A 254 3.09 -22.42 36.34
CA HIS A 254 3.24 -22.23 34.91
C HIS A 254 3.21 -23.54 34.10
N ALA A 255 2.81 -24.64 34.75
CA ALA A 255 2.70 -25.94 34.07
C ALA A 255 1.67 -25.89 32.92
N GLY A 256 2.14 -26.11 31.70
CA GLY A 256 1.32 -26.11 30.47
C GLY A 256 1.36 -24.80 29.68
N GLU A 257 2.01 -23.77 30.14
CA GLU A 257 2.23 -22.53 29.38
C GLU A 257 3.27 -22.72 28.27
N ASN A 258 3.08 -22.02 27.15
CA ASN A 258 3.96 -22.10 25.97
C ASN A 258 5.10 -21.09 26.02
N GLY A 259 4.95 -20.00 26.76
CA GLY A 259 5.95 -18.95 26.83
C GLY A 259 5.41 -17.62 27.34
N ILE A 260 6.10 -16.55 26.98
CA ILE A 260 5.80 -15.18 27.44
C ILE A 260 5.17 -14.38 26.29
N TYR A 261 4.05 -13.70 26.57
CA TYR A 261 3.53 -12.67 25.66
C TYR A 261 3.92 -11.27 26.14
N ILE A 262 4.15 -10.39 25.18
CA ILE A 262 4.47 -8.98 25.39
C ILE A 262 3.64 -8.15 24.44
N VAL A 263 2.96 -7.11 24.94
CA VAL A 263 2.25 -6.12 24.12
C VAL A 263 3.01 -4.81 24.16
N ILE A 264 3.28 -4.28 23.00
CA ILE A 264 4.04 -3.04 22.79
C ILE A 264 3.09 -1.98 22.25
N ASP A 265 3.08 -0.79 22.86
CA ASP A 265 2.44 0.42 22.35
C ASP A 265 3.50 1.33 21.73
N LEU A 266 3.32 1.72 20.47
CA LEU A 266 4.16 2.69 19.76
C LEU A 266 3.82 4.15 20.14
N GLY A 267 2.82 4.35 20.99
CA GLY A 267 2.34 5.66 21.42
C GLY A 267 1.39 6.35 20.41
N ALA A 268 1.51 6.01 19.15
CA ALA A 268 0.65 6.47 18.06
C ALA A 268 0.63 5.42 16.94
N GLU A 269 -0.29 5.58 16.00
CA GLU A 269 -0.27 4.81 14.74
C GLU A 269 1.02 5.08 13.96
N GLU A 270 1.67 4.02 13.48
CA GLU A 270 2.84 4.07 12.62
C GLU A 270 2.63 3.18 11.38
N SER A 271 3.25 3.57 10.26
CA SER A 271 3.29 2.76 9.05
C SER A 271 4.72 2.57 8.58
N GLY A 272 5.19 1.32 8.47
CA GLY A 272 6.58 1.07 8.09
C GLY A 272 7.02 -0.37 8.19
N CYS A 273 8.34 -0.55 8.18
CA CYS A 273 8.99 -1.86 8.26
C CYS A 273 9.02 -2.37 9.69
N PHE A 274 8.53 -3.59 9.91
CA PHE A 274 8.69 -4.25 11.21
C PHE A 274 10.15 -4.56 11.50
N GLU A 275 10.61 -4.21 12.70
CA GLU A 275 11.97 -4.53 13.18
C GLU A 275 11.91 -5.32 14.48
N LEU A 276 12.73 -6.38 14.56
CA LEU A 276 12.95 -7.20 15.75
C LEU A 276 14.45 -7.25 16.09
N ASP A 277 14.77 -7.00 17.36
CA ASP A 277 16.11 -7.16 17.91
C ASP A 277 16.01 -7.97 19.21
N LEU A 278 16.25 -9.27 19.13
CA LEU A 278 15.98 -10.26 20.17
C LEU A 278 17.14 -11.24 20.29
N GLU A 279 17.56 -11.52 21.53
CA GLU A 279 18.49 -12.61 21.83
C GLU A 279 17.74 -13.77 22.46
N ALA A 280 17.86 -14.95 21.84
CA ALA A 280 17.14 -16.15 22.27
C ALA A 280 17.88 -17.44 21.90
N ALA A 281 17.37 -18.58 22.38
CA ALA A 281 17.84 -19.89 21.96
C ALA A 281 17.48 -20.18 20.49
N ALA A 282 18.24 -21.08 19.85
CA ALA A 282 17.89 -21.54 18.51
C ALA A 282 16.53 -22.25 18.51
N GLY A 283 15.71 -21.96 17.50
CA GLY A 283 14.38 -22.54 17.35
C GLY A 283 13.28 -21.85 18.16
N THR A 284 13.63 -20.81 18.97
CA THR A 284 12.59 -20.00 19.63
C THR A 284 11.67 -19.38 18.57
N VAL A 285 10.37 -19.65 18.68
CA VAL A 285 9.34 -19.09 17.80
C VAL A 285 8.79 -17.81 18.39
N VAL A 286 8.70 -16.78 17.58
CA VAL A 286 8.06 -15.50 17.88
C VAL A 286 6.88 -15.33 16.93
N ASN A 287 5.67 -15.45 17.46
CA ASN A 287 4.46 -15.10 16.75
C ASN A 287 4.23 -13.59 16.93
N ILE A 288 4.13 -12.87 15.81
CA ILE A 288 4.08 -11.42 15.74
C ILE A 288 2.69 -11.01 15.30
N GLY A 289 1.94 -10.32 16.16
CA GLY A 289 0.65 -9.74 15.82
C GLY A 289 0.71 -8.22 15.81
N TYR A 290 -0.09 -7.57 14.96
CA TYR A 290 -0.12 -6.11 14.85
C TYR A 290 -1.52 -5.57 14.57
N GLY A 291 -1.80 -4.36 15.01
CA GLY A 291 -3.08 -3.70 14.79
C GLY A 291 -3.23 -2.34 15.47
N GLU A 292 -4.36 -1.70 15.23
CA GLU A 292 -4.65 -0.34 15.73
C GLU A 292 -5.25 -0.34 17.14
N HIS A 293 -5.83 -1.46 17.59
CA HIS A 293 -6.58 -1.50 18.83
C HIS A 293 -6.10 -2.58 19.78
N LEU A 294 -6.22 -2.29 21.06
CA LEU A 294 -6.23 -3.28 22.14
C LEU A 294 -7.68 -3.57 22.54
N ASP A 295 -8.01 -4.86 22.62
CA ASP A 295 -9.26 -5.35 23.15
C ASP A 295 -8.93 -6.34 24.26
N ASP A 296 -9.26 -6.00 25.51
CA ASP A 296 -8.89 -6.78 26.69
C ASP A 296 -7.35 -7.07 26.76
N LEU A 297 -6.54 -6.03 26.53
CA LEU A 297 -5.08 -6.08 26.44
C LEU A 297 -4.54 -7.02 25.34
N ARG A 298 -5.37 -7.38 24.38
CA ARG A 298 -4.99 -8.17 23.19
C ARG A 298 -5.00 -7.31 21.96
N VAL A 299 -3.98 -7.47 21.12
CA VAL A 299 -4.01 -6.94 19.76
C VAL A 299 -4.98 -7.77 18.93
N ARG A 300 -5.89 -7.13 18.20
CA ARG A 300 -6.85 -7.78 17.32
C ARG A 300 -6.16 -8.27 16.05
N THR A 301 -5.59 -9.45 16.10
CA THR A 301 -4.83 -10.06 14.99
C THR A 301 -5.71 -10.69 13.91
N SER A 302 -6.95 -11.03 14.24
CA SER A 302 -7.92 -11.59 13.26
C SER A 302 -9.17 -10.72 13.24
N VAL A 303 -9.43 -10.04 12.11
CA VAL A 303 -10.52 -9.08 11.95
C VAL A 303 -11.17 -9.27 10.58
N GLY A 304 -12.47 -9.60 10.54
CA GLY A 304 -13.21 -9.73 9.29
C GLY A 304 -12.58 -10.70 8.29
N GLY A 305 -12.04 -11.83 8.76
CA GLY A 305 -11.34 -12.81 7.93
C GLY A 305 -9.91 -12.42 7.54
N ARG A 306 -9.40 -11.27 7.97
CA ARG A 306 -8.01 -10.85 7.76
C ARG A 306 -7.12 -11.37 8.88
N CYS A 307 -5.83 -11.61 8.57
CA CYS A 307 -4.84 -12.23 9.44
C CYS A 307 -3.61 -11.33 9.62
N PHE A 308 -3.65 -10.46 10.63
CA PHE A 308 -2.58 -9.50 10.94
C PHE A 308 -1.53 -10.14 11.85
N ALA A 309 -0.90 -11.20 11.37
CA ALA A 309 0.17 -11.88 12.08
C ALA A 309 1.23 -12.43 11.15
N ALA A 310 2.45 -12.56 11.70
CA ALA A 310 3.61 -13.12 11.04
C ALA A 310 4.36 -14.03 12.02
N LYS A 311 5.36 -14.77 11.53
CA LYS A 311 6.14 -15.67 12.37
C LYS A 311 7.64 -15.50 12.10
N TYR A 312 8.41 -15.45 13.19
CA TYR A 312 9.86 -15.46 13.15
C TYR A 312 10.41 -16.60 14.00
N THR A 313 11.36 -17.38 13.48
CA THR A 313 12.07 -18.42 14.22
C THR A 313 13.52 -18.00 14.40
N CYS A 314 13.98 -17.97 15.66
CA CYS A 314 15.30 -17.48 16.02
C CYS A 314 16.41 -18.46 15.66
N ARG A 315 17.56 -17.92 15.23
CA ARG A 315 18.85 -18.59 15.40
C ARG A 315 19.37 -18.39 16.81
N LYS A 316 20.35 -19.19 17.24
CA LYS A 316 21.01 -19.00 18.54
C LYS A 316 21.67 -17.64 18.65
N GLY A 317 21.44 -16.94 19.78
CA GLY A 317 22.02 -15.64 20.09
C GLY A 317 21.18 -14.49 19.57
N ARG A 318 21.83 -13.37 19.25
CA ARG A 318 21.14 -12.13 18.87
C ARG A 318 20.65 -12.17 17.42
N ASN A 319 19.36 -11.90 17.26
CA ASN A 319 18.65 -11.82 15.99
C ASN A 319 18.27 -10.35 15.76
N LYS A 320 18.86 -9.74 14.74
CA LYS A 320 18.47 -8.42 14.21
C LYS A 320 17.80 -8.65 12.88
N TYR A 321 16.54 -8.26 12.77
CA TYR A 321 15.74 -8.51 11.58
C TYR A 321 14.86 -7.31 11.26
N THR A 322 14.83 -6.90 10.00
CA THR A 322 13.89 -5.90 9.49
C THR A 322 13.22 -6.47 8.25
N HIS A 323 11.89 -6.44 8.23
CA HIS A 323 11.11 -6.91 7.09
C HIS A 323 10.81 -5.75 6.15
N PHE A 324 11.55 -5.66 5.02
CA PHE A 324 11.44 -4.55 4.08
C PHE A 324 10.35 -4.74 3.02
N ASN A 325 9.89 -5.97 2.78
CA ASN A 325 9.00 -6.30 1.67
C ASN A 325 7.51 -6.13 1.99
N LYS A 326 7.17 -5.71 3.21
CA LYS A 326 5.79 -5.40 3.60
C LYS A 326 5.77 -4.35 4.71
N ARG A 327 4.95 -3.33 4.55
CA ARG A 327 4.68 -2.35 5.61
C ARG A 327 3.61 -2.88 6.57
N PHE A 328 3.82 -2.68 7.84
CA PHE A 328 2.78 -2.79 8.86
C PHE A 328 2.22 -1.38 9.12
N GLY A 329 0.89 -1.27 9.19
CA GLY A 329 0.21 -0.13 9.79
C GLY A 329 -0.32 -0.57 11.14
N CYS A 330 0.11 0.05 12.23
CA CYS A 330 -0.33 -0.34 13.57
C CYS A 330 0.11 0.66 14.64
N ARG A 331 -0.63 0.69 15.72
CA ARG A 331 -0.19 1.28 16.98
C ARG A 331 0.37 0.21 17.94
N TYR A 332 -0.20 -1.00 17.91
CA TYR A 332 0.14 -2.03 18.86
C TYR A 332 0.75 -3.25 18.18
N ILE A 333 1.78 -3.81 18.83
CA ILE A 333 2.43 -5.05 18.41
C ILE A 333 2.36 -6.03 19.58
N ALA A 334 1.91 -7.26 19.30
CA ALA A 334 1.97 -8.37 20.24
C ALA A 334 3.04 -9.36 19.83
N LEU A 335 3.91 -9.74 20.74
CA LEU A 335 4.87 -10.83 20.58
C LEU A 335 4.44 -11.98 21.47
N TYR A 336 4.21 -13.17 20.91
CA TYR A 336 4.05 -14.40 21.67
C TYR A 336 5.29 -15.24 21.42
N ILE A 337 6.21 -15.21 22.41
CA ILE A 337 7.55 -15.80 22.36
C ILE A 337 7.51 -17.15 23.05
N GLU A 338 7.71 -18.23 22.29
CA GLU A 338 7.69 -19.60 22.78
C GLU A 338 9.00 -19.93 23.54
N ALA A 339 9.27 -19.15 24.56
CA ALA A 339 10.42 -19.26 25.45
C ALA A 339 10.15 -18.50 26.75
N PHE A 340 10.88 -18.88 27.83
CA PHE A 340 10.82 -18.24 29.13
C PHE A 340 12.10 -17.43 29.43
N HIS A 341 13.17 -17.61 28.64
CA HIS A 341 14.43 -16.90 28.75
C HIS A 341 14.83 -16.27 27.44
N PHE A 342 14.87 -14.94 27.40
CA PHE A 342 15.32 -14.16 26.23
C PHE A 342 15.64 -12.72 26.64
N THR A 343 16.32 -11.99 25.76
CA THR A 343 16.53 -10.55 25.91
C THR A 343 15.94 -9.82 24.71
N LEU A 344 14.90 -9.01 24.93
CA LEU A 344 14.28 -8.18 23.92
C LEU A 344 14.90 -6.78 23.95
N TYR A 345 15.65 -6.44 22.90
CA TYR A 345 16.26 -5.12 22.74
C TYR A 345 15.30 -4.14 22.07
N TYR A 346 14.55 -4.62 21.08
CA TYR A 346 13.55 -3.83 20.37
C TYR A 346 12.57 -4.74 19.63
N ALA A 347 11.32 -4.34 19.58
CA ALA A 347 10.35 -4.75 18.58
C ALA A 347 9.43 -3.56 18.30
N GLY A 348 9.27 -3.22 17.04
CA GLY A 348 8.52 -2.04 16.66
C GLY A 348 8.56 -1.80 15.16
N ILE A 349 8.32 -0.55 14.79
CA ILE A 349 8.26 -0.09 13.41
C ILE A 349 9.41 0.88 13.13
N ARG A 350 10.01 0.74 11.97
CA ARG A 350 10.77 1.82 11.33
C ARG A 350 9.83 2.50 10.34
N PRO A 351 9.35 3.72 10.63
CA PRO A 351 8.41 4.43 9.79
C PRO A 351 8.94 4.56 8.36
N CYS A 352 8.07 4.32 7.39
CA CYS A 352 8.32 4.58 5.97
C CYS A 352 7.37 5.70 5.56
N GLU A 353 7.89 6.84 5.13
CA GLU A 353 7.10 8.04 4.87
C GLU A 353 7.39 8.62 3.50
N TYR A 354 6.34 9.11 2.83
CA TYR A 354 6.52 9.98 1.68
C TYR A 354 7.15 11.31 2.15
N PRO A 355 8.19 11.83 1.46
CA PRO A 355 8.97 12.98 1.93
C PRO A 355 8.26 14.32 1.69
N PHE A 356 7.06 14.49 2.24
CA PHE A 356 6.31 15.74 2.16
C PHE A 356 7.11 16.93 2.68
N ARG A 357 6.96 18.06 2.01
CA ARG A 357 7.41 19.37 2.50
C ARG A 357 6.22 20.02 3.20
N GLU A 358 6.45 20.58 4.39
CA GLU A 358 5.42 21.39 5.06
C GLU A 358 5.34 22.76 4.37
N ALA A 359 4.19 23.04 3.74
CA ALA A 359 3.91 24.32 3.11
C ALA A 359 2.83 25.12 3.85
N GLY A 360 1.74 24.44 4.23
CA GLY A 360 0.64 25.05 4.98
C GLY A 360 0.87 25.06 6.48
N LYS A 361 0.43 26.14 7.15
CA LYS A 361 0.45 26.25 8.61
C LYS A 361 -0.91 26.75 9.08
N PHE A 362 -1.38 26.17 10.16
CA PHE A 362 -2.61 26.61 10.82
C PHE A 362 -2.35 26.81 12.31
N SER A 363 -2.82 27.93 12.85
CA SER A 363 -2.82 28.22 14.27
C SER A 363 -3.96 29.17 14.60
N CYS A 364 -4.70 28.90 15.67
CA CYS A 364 -5.74 29.76 16.16
C CYS A 364 -5.74 29.77 17.70
N SER A 365 -6.57 30.61 18.30
CA SER A 365 -6.69 30.74 19.76
C SER A 365 -7.33 29.52 20.45
N ASP A 366 -8.01 28.68 19.71
CA ASP A 366 -8.59 27.44 20.23
C ASP A 366 -7.60 26.27 20.10
N SER A 367 -7.13 25.77 21.24
CA SER A 367 -6.18 24.67 21.32
C SER A 367 -6.72 23.35 20.75
N LEU A 368 -8.04 23.11 20.82
CA LEU A 368 -8.68 21.93 20.27
C LEU A 368 -8.59 21.92 18.73
N HIS A 369 -8.87 23.04 18.08
CA HIS A 369 -8.72 23.16 16.63
C HIS A 369 -7.26 22.95 16.17
N ASN A 370 -6.29 23.51 16.91
CA ASN A 370 -4.88 23.27 16.63
C ASN A 370 -4.54 21.77 16.72
N LYS A 371 -5.04 21.10 17.77
CA LYS A 371 -4.82 19.65 17.94
C LYS A 371 -5.49 18.81 16.84
N ILE A 372 -6.71 19.15 16.43
CA ILE A 372 -7.40 18.50 15.31
C ILE A 372 -6.57 18.63 14.04
N TYR A 373 -6.05 19.82 13.74
CA TYR A 373 -5.21 20.05 12.56
C TYR A 373 -3.94 19.16 12.57
N GLU A 374 -3.23 19.09 13.71
CA GLU A 374 -2.07 18.22 13.87
C GLU A 374 -2.39 16.74 13.64
N VAL A 375 -3.51 16.26 14.20
CA VAL A 375 -3.96 14.86 14.05
C VAL A 375 -4.33 14.58 12.57
N CYS A 376 -5.05 15.50 11.92
CA CYS A 376 -5.40 15.37 10.51
C CYS A 376 -4.15 15.33 9.60
N LEU A 377 -3.15 16.19 9.86
CA LEU A 377 -1.88 16.17 9.13
C LEU A 377 -1.13 14.83 9.30
N ARG A 378 -1.09 14.32 10.53
CA ARG A 378 -0.47 13.03 10.79
C ARG A 378 -1.21 11.91 10.06
N THR A 379 -2.53 11.87 10.13
CA THR A 379 -3.35 10.88 9.43
C THR A 379 -3.10 10.91 7.92
N LEU A 380 -3.05 12.12 7.33
CA LEU A 380 -2.77 12.27 5.90
C LEU A 380 -1.37 11.74 5.52
N ARG A 381 -0.34 11.94 6.37
CA ARG A 381 1.01 11.38 6.17
C ARG A 381 0.99 9.86 6.22
N LEU A 382 0.27 9.26 7.18
CA LEU A 382 0.16 7.81 7.34
C LEU A 382 -0.62 7.13 6.21
N SER A 383 -1.42 7.89 5.45
CA SER A 383 -2.20 7.41 4.30
C SER A 383 -1.58 7.85 2.96
N ALA A 384 -0.27 8.13 2.94
CA ALA A 384 0.43 8.56 1.73
C ALA A 384 1.83 7.93 1.66
N HIS A 385 2.03 7.04 0.68
CA HIS A 385 3.28 6.33 0.45
C HIS A 385 3.69 6.38 -1.03
N GLU A 386 3.61 5.28 -1.75
CA GLU A 386 3.84 5.25 -3.20
C GLU A 386 2.69 5.91 -3.98
N HIS A 387 1.53 5.97 -3.36
CA HIS A 387 0.29 6.64 -3.74
C HIS A 387 -0.49 6.98 -2.45
N TYR A 388 -1.63 7.64 -2.58
CA TYR A 388 -2.56 7.77 -1.46
C TYR A 388 -3.22 6.42 -1.16
N GLU A 389 -3.56 6.18 0.11
CA GLU A 389 -4.12 4.93 0.64
C GLU A 389 -5.35 5.24 1.48
N ASP A 390 -6.38 4.40 1.43
CA ASP A 390 -7.56 4.52 2.28
C ASP A 390 -7.21 4.48 3.78
N CYS A 391 -6.32 3.57 4.16
CA CYS A 391 -5.84 3.40 5.52
C CYS A 391 -4.47 2.70 5.56
N PRO A 392 -3.66 2.92 6.61
CA PRO A 392 -2.33 2.30 6.72
C PRO A 392 -2.36 0.83 7.15
N TRP A 393 -3.47 0.34 7.74
CA TRP A 393 -3.53 -0.99 8.36
C TRP A 393 -4.17 -2.06 7.48
N ARG A 394 -5.48 -1.92 7.15
CA ARG A 394 -6.28 -3.04 6.64
C ARG A 394 -6.19 -3.27 5.15
N GLU A 395 -5.98 -2.23 4.36
CA GLU A 395 -6.12 -2.29 2.90
C GLU A 395 -4.94 -1.68 2.14
N GLN A 396 -4.44 -0.50 2.55
CA GLN A 396 -3.31 0.22 1.91
C GLN A 396 -3.55 0.47 0.41
N ALA A 397 -4.81 0.65 0.00
CA ALA A 397 -5.20 0.67 -1.39
C ALA A 397 -5.56 2.09 -1.87
N LEU A 398 -5.27 2.38 -3.13
CA LEU A 398 -5.61 3.64 -3.78
C LEU A 398 -7.03 3.56 -4.35
N TYR A 399 -8.00 4.17 -3.67
CA TYR A 399 -9.37 4.37 -4.12
C TYR A 399 -9.59 5.82 -4.53
N SER A 400 -10.30 6.09 -5.62
CA SER A 400 -10.48 7.46 -6.12
C SER A 400 -11.31 8.38 -5.21
N MET A 401 -12.27 7.83 -4.46
CA MET A 401 -13.05 8.62 -3.50
C MET A 401 -12.18 9.06 -2.32
N ASP A 402 -11.35 8.15 -1.82
CA ASP A 402 -10.45 8.38 -0.68
C ASP A 402 -9.33 9.32 -1.08
N SER A 403 -8.63 9.03 -2.18
CA SER A 403 -7.53 9.85 -2.68
C SER A 403 -7.97 11.27 -3.02
N ARG A 404 -9.14 11.47 -3.63
CA ARG A 404 -9.67 12.79 -3.93
C ARG A 404 -9.76 13.66 -2.67
N ASN A 405 -10.25 13.12 -1.56
CA ASN A 405 -10.37 13.87 -0.31
C ASN A 405 -8.99 14.15 0.31
N GLN A 406 -8.09 13.19 0.28
CA GLN A 406 -6.73 13.31 0.77
C GLN A 406 -5.91 14.33 -0.05
N ILE A 407 -5.99 14.25 -1.37
CA ILE A 407 -5.33 15.17 -2.31
C ILE A 407 -5.78 16.61 -2.06
N LEU A 408 -7.08 16.83 -1.91
CA LEU A 408 -7.62 18.16 -1.65
C LEU A 408 -7.06 18.76 -0.35
N CYS A 409 -7.00 17.97 0.73
CA CYS A 409 -6.34 18.38 1.96
C CYS A 409 -4.83 18.60 1.77
N GLY A 410 -4.18 17.75 0.97
CA GLY A 410 -2.75 17.79 0.68
C GLY A 410 -2.31 19.06 -0.05
N TYR A 411 -3.14 19.63 -0.92
CA TYR A 411 -2.83 20.91 -1.58
C TYR A 411 -2.64 22.04 -0.57
N TYR A 412 -3.48 22.10 0.46
CA TYR A 412 -3.39 23.12 1.51
C TYR A 412 -2.29 22.82 2.53
N ALA A 413 -2.10 21.56 2.87
CA ALA A 413 -1.17 21.15 3.91
C ALA A 413 0.29 21.12 3.42
N PHE A 414 0.53 20.61 2.21
CA PHE A 414 1.87 20.32 1.72
C PHE A 414 2.23 21.03 0.43
N GLY A 415 1.24 21.55 -0.33
CA GLY A 415 1.50 22.09 -1.65
C GLY A 415 2.11 21.03 -2.59
N GLU A 416 1.71 19.76 -2.41
CA GLU A 416 2.27 18.62 -3.14
C GLU A 416 1.42 18.34 -4.37
N TYR A 417 2.07 18.15 -5.52
CA TYR A 417 1.40 17.90 -6.80
C TYR A 417 1.92 16.66 -7.51
N ALA A 418 3.09 16.14 -7.17
CA ALA A 418 3.65 14.95 -7.83
C ALA A 418 2.91 13.69 -7.42
N LEU A 419 2.69 13.47 -6.13
CA LEU A 419 1.95 12.32 -5.61
C LEU A 419 0.48 12.29 -6.09
N PRO A 420 -0.28 13.42 -6.04
CA PRO A 420 -1.59 13.52 -6.68
C PRO A 420 -1.59 13.13 -8.15
N ARG A 421 -0.68 13.72 -8.95
CA ARG A 421 -0.56 13.47 -10.38
C ARG A 421 -0.42 11.99 -10.68
N GLU A 422 0.48 11.32 -9.96
CA GLU A 422 0.74 9.91 -10.23
C GLU A 422 -0.33 8.98 -9.64
N SER A 423 -0.99 9.35 -8.54
CA SER A 423 -2.18 8.63 -8.05
C SER A 423 -3.32 8.66 -9.08
N ILE A 424 -3.61 9.81 -9.67
CA ILE A 424 -4.59 9.97 -10.76
C ILE A 424 -4.18 9.15 -11.98
N ARG A 425 -2.88 9.12 -12.34
CA ARG A 425 -2.35 8.30 -13.45
C ARG A 425 -2.51 6.81 -13.18
N LEU A 426 -2.18 6.33 -11.99
CA LEU A 426 -2.31 4.92 -11.60
C LEU A 426 -3.77 4.45 -11.72
N LEU A 427 -4.72 5.26 -11.27
CA LEU A 427 -6.15 4.97 -11.43
C LEU A 427 -6.53 4.89 -12.92
N CYS A 428 -6.07 5.83 -13.75
CA CYS A 428 -6.30 5.82 -15.19
C CYS A 428 -5.74 4.57 -15.90
N LEU A 429 -4.56 4.09 -15.50
CA LEU A 429 -3.96 2.86 -16.02
C LEU A 429 -4.80 1.61 -15.69
N GLY A 430 -5.67 1.70 -14.69
CA GLY A 430 -6.68 0.70 -14.37
C GLY A 430 -7.95 0.75 -15.23
N LEU A 431 -7.97 1.47 -16.37
CA LEU A 431 -9.14 1.50 -17.25
C LEU A 431 -9.42 0.11 -17.83
N ARG A 432 -10.63 -0.37 -17.59
CA ARG A 432 -11.10 -1.70 -17.96
C ARG A 432 -11.73 -1.69 -19.37
N PRO A 433 -11.85 -2.88 -20.00
CA PRO A 433 -12.52 -2.99 -21.30
C PRO A 433 -14.00 -2.55 -21.32
N ASP A 434 -14.68 -2.55 -20.14
CA ASP A 434 -16.05 -2.07 -19.99
C ASP A 434 -16.14 -0.53 -19.89
N GLY A 435 -15.00 0.16 -19.89
CA GLY A 435 -14.91 1.63 -19.84
C GLY A 435 -15.04 2.24 -18.46
N LEU A 436 -14.93 1.45 -17.37
CA LEU A 436 -14.81 1.91 -16.00
C LEU A 436 -13.40 1.65 -15.47
N LEU A 437 -13.03 2.33 -14.41
CA LEU A 437 -11.77 2.08 -13.71
C LEU A 437 -11.86 0.82 -12.84
N GLU A 438 -10.73 0.15 -12.61
CA GLU A 438 -10.63 -0.83 -11.52
C GLU A 438 -11.06 -0.19 -10.19
N LEU A 439 -11.48 -1.00 -9.24
CA LEU A 439 -11.92 -0.52 -7.92
C LEU A 439 -10.84 0.33 -7.23
N CYS A 440 -9.59 -0.07 -7.37
CA CYS A 440 -8.41 0.56 -6.81
C CYS A 440 -7.18 0.34 -7.73
N ALA A 441 -6.04 0.98 -7.43
CA ALA A 441 -4.86 0.93 -8.29
C ALA A 441 -3.55 0.84 -7.45
N PRO A 442 -2.49 0.15 -7.98
CA PRO A 442 -2.56 -0.77 -9.11
C PRO A 442 -3.20 -2.09 -8.68
N ALA A 443 -4.21 -2.55 -9.37
CA ALA A 443 -4.98 -3.71 -8.91
C ALA A 443 -5.64 -4.48 -10.05
N ARG A 444 -6.12 -5.68 -9.72
CA ARG A 444 -7.18 -6.38 -10.41
C ARG A 444 -8.06 -7.08 -9.39
N VAL A 445 -9.26 -6.57 -9.20
CA VAL A 445 -10.23 -7.12 -8.25
C VAL A 445 -11.55 -7.46 -8.95
N PRO A 446 -12.35 -8.40 -8.42
CA PRO A 446 -13.52 -8.91 -9.12
C PRO A 446 -14.72 -7.94 -9.11
N CYS A 447 -14.62 -6.80 -8.44
CA CYS A 447 -15.71 -5.84 -8.34
C CYS A 447 -15.27 -4.41 -8.70
N VAL A 448 -16.24 -3.57 -9.07
CA VAL A 448 -16.08 -2.17 -9.44
C VAL A 448 -17.16 -1.35 -8.75
N ILE A 449 -16.80 -0.19 -8.25
CA ILE A 449 -17.75 0.83 -7.79
C ILE A 449 -17.88 1.87 -8.91
N PRO A 450 -19.01 1.91 -9.65
CA PRO A 450 -19.15 2.78 -10.81
C PRO A 450 -18.97 4.27 -10.49
N SER A 451 -19.46 4.74 -9.33
CA SER A 451 -19.31 6.12 -8.88
C SER A 451 -17.85 6.55 -8.74
N PHE A 452 -16.92 5.63 -8.43
CA PHE A 452 -15.49 5.93 -8.28
C PHE A 452 -14.85 6.38 -9.60
N SER A 453 -15.28 5.82 -10.74
CA SER A 453 -14.84 6.29 -12.04
C SER A 453 -15.28 7.73 -12.35
N LEU A 454 -16.45 8.15 -11.86
CA LEU A 454 -16.93 9.53 -12.01
C LEU A 454 -16.21 10.49 -11.07
N ILE A 455 -15.93 10.07 -9.85
CA ILE A 455 -15.16 10.85 -8.86
C ILE A 455 -13.72 11.08 -9.33
N TRP A 456 -13.11 10.12 -10.01
CA TRP A 456 -11.78 10.30 -10.62
C TRP A 456 -11.74 11.49 -11.61
N ILE A 457 -12.83 11.76 -12.33
CA ILE A 457 -12.94 12.94 -13.23
C ILE A 457 -12.96 14.25 -12.42
N LEU A 458 -13.64 14.26 -11.26
CA LEU A 458 -13.62 15.39 -10.35
C LEU A 458 -12.21 15.61 -9.78
N GLU A 459 -11.56 14.52 -9.36
CA GLU A 459 -10.18 14.53 -8.85
C GLU A 459 -9.21 15.10 -9.88
N LEU A 460 -9.31 14.70 -11.15
CA LEU A 460 -8.55 15.25 -12.27
C LEU A 460 -8.80 16.75 -12.45
N TYR A 461 -10.06 17.20 -12.43
CA TYR A 461 -10.39 18.61 -12.56
C TYR A 461 -9.81 19.44 -11.40
N GLU A 462 -9.94 18.97 -10.17
CA GLU A 462 -9.38 19.64 -8.99
C GLU A 462 -7.85 19.70 -9.07
N TYR A 463 -7.19 18.62 -9.52
CA TYR A 463 -5.75 18.62 -9.76
C TYR A 463 -5.35 19.73 -10.76
N VAL A 464 -6.04 19.82 -11.88
CA VAL A 464 -5.78 20.89 -12.88
C VAL A 464 -6.02 22.28 -12.31
N LEU A 465 -7.07 22.44 -11.50
CA LEU A 465 -7.41 23.73 -10.87
C LEU A 465 -6.31 24.19 -9.91
N TYR A 466 -5.73 23.30 -9.13
CA TYR A 466 -4.70 23.63 -8.12
C TYR A 466 -3.28 23.68 -8.71
N SER A 467 -2.96 22.80 -9.66
CA SER A 467 -1.60 22.70 -10.23
C SER A 467 -1.38 23.56 -11.48
N GLY A 468 -2.43 23.81 -12.27
CA GLY A 468 -2.33 24.41 -13.59
C GLY A 468 -1.77 23.49 -14.68
N ASP A 469 -1.60 22.18 -14.41
CA ASP A 469 -1.01 21.21 -15.34
C ASP A 469 -2.01 20.78 -16.44
N LEU A 470 -2.14 21.65 -17.45
CA LEU A 470 -3.01 21.36 -18.60
C LEU A 470 -2.46 20.24 -19.49
N THR A 471 -1.14 20.01 -19.50
CA THR A 471 -0.53 18.93 -20.27
C THR A 471 -1.03 17.58 -19.75
N PHE A 472 -1.02 17.40 -18.44
CA PHE A 472 -1.53 16.19 -17.80
C PHE A 472 -3.04 16.01 -18.02
N ALA A 473 -3.82 17.09 -18.00
CA ALA A 473 -5.23 17.04 -18.36
C ALA A 473 -5.45 16.45 -19.76
N GLY A 474 -4.64 16.91 -20.74
CA GLY A 474 -4.68 16.37 -22.12
C GLY A 474 -4.29 14.90 -22.19
N GLU A 475 -3.29 14.46 -21.41
CA GLU A 475 -2.89 13.04 -21.32
C GLU A 475 -4.04 12.16 -20.78
N MET A 476 -4.80 12.65 -19.79
CA MET A 476 -5.89 11.91 -19.11
C MET A 476 -7.24 12.02 -19.85
N TRP A 477 -7.38 12.94 -20.79
CA TRP A 477 -8.62 13.19 -21.52
C TRP A 477 -9.26 11.95 -22.13
N PRO A 478 -8.54 11.06 -22.87
CA PRO A 478 -9.14 9.88 -23.49
C PRO A 478 -9.77 8.92 -22.48
N CYS A 479 -9.18 8.79 -21.29
CA CYS A 479 -9.73 7.97 -20.20
C CYS A 479 -11.04 8.57 -19.68
N ALA A 480 -11.05 9.87 -19.37
CA ALA A 480 -12.22 10.56 -18.87
C ALA A 480 -13.39 10.52 -19.88
N GLU A 481 -13.09 10.72 -21.15
CA GLU A 481 -14.07 10.62 -22.23
C GLU A 481 -14.66 9.19 -22.34
N THR A 482 -13.83 8.16 -22.26
CA THR A 482 -14.27 6.76 -22.29
C THR A 482 -15.24 6.47 -21.14
N ILE A 483 -14.92 6.93 -19.92
CA ILE A 483 -15.80 6.79 -18.75
C ILE A 483 -17.15 7.47 -19.01
N LEU A 484 -17.15 8.73 -19.42
CA LEU A 484 -18.41 9.47 -19.66
C LEU A 484 -19.25 8.84 -20.76
N ARG A 485 -18.64 8.37 -21.85
CA ARG A 485 -19.33 7.66 -22.93
C ARG A 485 -19.95 6.34 -22.46
N THR A 486 -19.31 5.65 -21.50
CA THR A 486 -19.85 4.44 -20.88
C THR A 486 -21.13 4.74 -20.12
N PHE A 487 -21.12 5.78 -19.28
CA PHE A 487 -22.34 6.21 -18.58
C PHE A 487 -23.42 6.72 -19.52
N TRP A 488 -23.06 7.46 -20.55
CA TRP A 488 -23.99 7.90 -21.59
C TRP A 488 -24.73 6.73 -22.25
N ARG A 489 -23.99 5.68 -22.62
CA ARG A 489 -24.59 4.47 -23.23
C ARG A 489 -25.47 3.71 -22.23
N SER A 490 -25.11 3.67 -20.96
CA SER A 490 -25.89 2.98 -19.92
C SER A 490 -27.23 3.66 -19.64
N ALA A 491 -27.31 4.97 -19.79
CA ALA A 491 -28.56 5.74 -19.62
C ALA A 491 -29.65 5.37 -20.66
N ARG A 492 -29.27 4.79 -21.81
CA ARG A 492 -30.22 4.29 -22.85
C ARG A 492 -31.28 5.31 -23.27
N GLY A 493 -30.89 6.58 -23.42
CA GLY A 493 -31.79 7.66 -23.77
C GLY A 493 -32.71 8.13 -22.63
N ARG A 494 -32.42 7.77 -21.38
CA ARG A 494 -33.07 8.31 -20.20
C ARG A 494 -32.35 9.59 -19.75
N ASP A 495 -33.06 10.47 -19.08
CA ASP A 495 -32.47 11.70 -18.53
C ASP A 495 -31.58 11.44 -17.28
N LEU A 496 -31.76 10.29 -16.63
CA LEU A 496 -31.06 9.91 -15.40
C LEU A 496 -30.40 8.52 -15.54
N GLN A 497 -29.32 8.33 -14.79
CA GLN A 497 -28.64 7.04 -14.69
C GLN A 497 -29.50 6.01 -13.94
N GLY A 498 -29.48 4.78 -14.39
CA GLY A 498 -29.89 3.62 -13.58
C GLY A 498 -28.65 2.99 -12.91
N PRO A 499 -28.86 2.13 -11.91
CA PRO A 499 -27.75 1.37 -11.33
C PRO A 499 -27.08 0.50 -12.40
N MET A 500 -25.76 0.34 -12.32
CA MET A 500 -25.05 -0.56 -13.21
C MET A 500 -25.47 -2.01 -12.91
N GLN A 501 -25.73 -2.77 -13.96
CA GLN A 501 -26.26 -4.14 -13.90
C GLN A 501 -25.19 -5.16 -14.28
N GLY A 502 -25.19 -6.29 -13.59
CA GLY A 502 -24.33 -7.43 -13.87
C GLY A 502 -23.39 -7.80 -12.75
N PRO A 503 -22.74 -8.97 -12.85
CA PRO A 503 -21.81 -9.43 -11.84
C PRO A 503 -20.60 -8.50 -11.76
N GLY A 504 -20.19 -8.17 -10.53
CA GLY A 504 -19.02 -7.34 -10.27
C GLY A 504 -19.29 -5.84 -10.20
N TYR A 505 -20.48 -5.33 -10.46
CA TYR A 505 -20.83 -3.94 -10.19
C TYR A 505 -21.41 -3.79 -8.79
N TRP A 506 -20.77 -2.92 -7.99
CA TRP A 506 -21.19 -2.58 -6.64
C TRP A 506 -21.64 -1.11 -6.62
N ASN A 507 -22.98 -0.89 -6.58
CA ASN A 507 -23.56 0.46 -6.58
C ASN A 507 -23.47 1.07 -5.16
N PHE A 508 -22.24 1.29 -4.72
CA PHE A 508 -21.87 1.80 -3.40
C PHE A 508 -21.62 3.31 -3.45
N TYR A 509 -22.05 3.99 -2.40
CA TYR A 509 -21.83 5.44 -2.21
C TYR A 509 -21.30 5.74 -0.80
N GLU A 510 -21.81 5.06 0.23
CA GLU A 510 -21.40 5.23 1.61
C GLU A 510 -21.83 4.02 2.46
N TRP A 511 -21.16 3.80 3.57
CA TRP A 511 -21.51 2.79 4.58
C TRP A 511 -22.72 3.19 5.41
N ALA A 512 -23.80 3.61 4.77
CA ALA A 512 -25.05 4.00 5.38
C ALA A 512 -26.22 3.23 4.78
N GLN A 513 -27.31 3.11 5.54
CA GLN A 513 -28.49 2.40 5.09
C GLN A 513 -29.04 3.01 3.79
N GLY A 514 -29.20 2.18 2.77
CA GLY A 514 -29.68 2.56 1.44
C GLY A 514 -28.61 3.15 0.51
N LEU A 515 -27.35 3.32 0.96
CA LEU A 515 -26.24 3.83 0.17
C LEU A 515 -25.10 2.82 0.00
N SER A 516 -25.13 1.70 0.72
CA SER A 516 -24.07 0.68 0.65
C SER A 516 -24.35 -0.48 -0.31
N ASP A 517 -25.59 -0.69 -0.69
CA ASP A 517 -26.10 -1.78 -1.56
C ASP A 517 -25.64 -3.21 -1.16
N GLY A 518 -25.25 -3.38 0.11
CA GLY A 518 -24.70 -4.62 0.67
C GLY A 518 -23.26 -4.91 0.24
N PHE A 519 -22.58 -5.77 0.99
CA PHE A 519 -21.20 -6.16 0.69
C PHE A 519 -21.12 -7.20 -0.46
N PRO A 520 -20.00 -7.28 -1.19
CA PRO A 520 -19.82 -8.10 -2.41
C PRO A 520 -20.14 -9.60 -2.34
N GLU A 521 -20.30 -10.19 -1.19
CA GLU A 521 -20.66 -11.62 -1.09
C GLU A 521 -21.93 -11.97 -1.86
N ASN A 522 -22.80 -10.97 -2.12
CA ASN A 522 -24.05 -11.12 -2.85
C ASN A 522 -24.04 -10.54 -4.27
N LEU A 523 -22.89 -10.02 -4.76
CA LEU A 523 -22.79 -9.36 -6.08
C LEU A 523 -22.99 -10.30 -7.28
N ARG A 524 -22.93 -11.63 -7.06
CA ARG A 524 -23.08 -12.60 -8.16
C ARG A 524 -24.51 -12.74 -8.67
N ASP A 525 -25.52 -12.39 -7.86
CA ASP A 525 -26.92 -12.69 -8.13
C ASP A 525 -27.88 -11.49 -7.99
N LYS A 526 -27.39 -10.28 -7.71
CA LYS A 526 -28.28 -9.13 -7.55
C LYS A 526 -28.63 -8.49 -8.87
N ASN A 527 -29.87 -8.64 -9.26
CA ASN A 527 -30.52 -7.70 -10.15
C ASN A 527 -31.00 -6.51 -9.32
N ASP A 528 -30.40 -5.35 -9.53
CA ASP A 528 -30.90 -4.10 -8.98
C ASP A 528 -32.11 -3.64 -9.82
N TYR A 529 -33.29 -3.71 -9.24
CA TYR A 529 -34.55 -3.40 -9.94
C TYR A 529 -34.90 -1.92 -9.93
N ARG A 530 -34.04 -1.06 -9.38
CA ARG A 530 -34.24 0.39 -9.45
C ARG A 530 -34.17 0.84 -10.91
N ASN A 531 -35.14 1.65 -11.32
CA ASN A 531 -35.13 2.26 -12.66
C ASN A 531 -34.13 3.41 -12.75
N TYR A 532 -33.90 4.10 -11.64
CA TYR A 532 -33.03 5.27 -11.51
C TYR A 532 -32.20 5.17 -10.25
N ASP A 533 -30.97 5.66 -10.36
CA ASP A 533 -30.04 5.82 -9.26
C ASP A 533 -29.71 7.30 -9.09
N GLY A 534 -30.27 7.91 -8.06
CA GLY A 534 -30.13 9.35 -7.80
C GLY A 534 -28.68 9.76 -7.55
N PRO A 535 -27.97 9.12 -6.58
CA PRO A 535 -26.55 9.40 -6.35
C PRO A 535 -25.69 9.26 -7.61
N LEU A 536 -25.83 8.19 -8.38
CA LEU A 536 -25.06 7.98 -9.60
C LEU A 536 -25.32 9.07 -10.64
N SER A 537 -26.59 9.50 -10.76
CA SER A 537 -26.97 10.60 -11.66
C SER A 537 -26.29 11.91 -11.26
N VAL A 538 -26.24 12.23 -9.96
CA VAL A 538 -25.56 13.43 -9.45
C VAL A 538 -24.07 13.39 -9.73
N PHE A 539 -23.40 12.26 -9.46
CA PHE A 539 -21.96 12.10 -9.78
C PHE A 539 -21.69 12.21 -11.29
N TYR A 540 -22.58 11.67 -12.12
CA TYR A 540 -22.44 11.79 -13.58
C TYR A 540 -22.55 13.25 -14.07
N ILE A 541 -23.54 14.02 -13.57
CA ILE A 541 -23.70 15.44 -13.88
C ILE A 541 -22.47 16.24 -13.40
N LEU A 542 -21.96 15.94 -12.20
CA LEU A 542 -20.76 16.58 -11.67
C LEU A 542 -19.53 16.30 -12.56
N ALA A 543 -19.33 15.05 -12.97
CA ALA A 543 -18.22 14.66 -13.85
C ALA A 543 -18.31 15.35 -15.23
N LEU A 544 -19.51 15.43 -15.82
CA LEU A 544 -19.76 16.20 -17.05
C LEU A 544 -19.37 17.67 -16.87
N SER A 545 -19.81 18.31 -15.80
CA SER A 545 -19.47 19.70 -15.49
C SER A 545 -17.96 19.91 -15.35
N CYS A 546 -17.25 18.97 -14.73
CA CYS A 546 -15.80 19.01 -14.62
C CYS A 546 -15.11 18.90 -15.98
N MET A 547 -15.55 18.00 -16.85
CA MET A 547 -14.98 17.86 -18.19
C MET A 547 -15.21 19.10 -19.06
N ILE A 548 -16.37 19.75 -18.99
CA ILE A 548 -16.62 21.04 -19.66
C ILE A 548 -15.61 22.09 -19.21
N LYS A 549 -15.34 22.17 -17.90
CA LYS A 549 -14.38 23.13 -17.34
C LYS A 549 -12.95 22.83 -17.81
N ILE A 550 -12.55 21.57 -17.82
CA ILE A 550 -11.24 21.13 -18.36
C ILE A 550 -11.16 21.49 -19.85
N ALA A 551 -12.19 21.20 -20.65
CA ALA A 551 -12.23 21.54 -22.07
C ALA A 551 -12.04 23.06 -22.30
N LYS A 552 -12.75 23.91 -21.54
CA LYS A 552 -12.61 25.37 -21.62
C LYS A 552 -11.17 25.82 -21.29
N LEU A 553 -10.52 25.20 -20.29
CA LEU A 553 -9.13 25.50 -19.93
C LEU A 553 -8.15 25.08 -21.04
N LEU A 554 -8.31 23.89 -21.61
CA LEU A 554 -7.47 23.40 -22.71
C LEU A 554 -7.58 24.31 -23.94
N HIS A 555 -8.80 24.74 -24.32
CA HIS A 555 -9.00 25.65 -25.44
C HIS A 555 -8.44 27.08 -25.20
N SER A 556 -8.56 27.61 -23.99
CA SER A 556 -8.06 28.93 -23.65
C SER A 556 -6.52 28.99 -23.54
N GLY A 557 -5.87 27.86 -23.26
CA GLY A 557 -4.42 27.77 -23.05
C GLY A 557 -3.59 27.68 -24.34
N GLN A 558 -4.17 27.70 -25.56
CA GLN A 558 -3.48 27.51 -26.84
C GLN A 558 -2.55 26.28 -26.91
N ILE A 559 -2.80 25.27 -26.08
CA ILE A 559 -2.08 24.01 -26.14
C ILE A 559 -2.70 23.21 -27.29
N SER A 560 -1.94 23.04 -28.38
CA SER A 560 -2.28 22.07 -29.41
C SER A 560 -2.26 20.69 -28.77
N VAL A 561 -3.41 20.20 -28.33
CA VAL A 561 -3.65 18.77 -28.20
C VAL A 561 -3.29 18.19 -29.58
N HIS A 562 -2.41 17.20 -29.63
CA HIS A 562 -2.00 16.61 -30.89
C HIS A 562 -3.26 16.28 -31.69
N ALA A 563 -3.50 17.09 -32.72
CA ALA A 563 -4.69 17.07 -33.56
C ALA A 563 -4.59 15.93 -34.60
N ASP A 564 -4.59 14.69 -34.12
CA ASP A 564 -4.91 13.54 -34.95
C ASP A 564 -6.41 13.16 -34.87
N SER A 565 -7.19 13.91 -34.10
CA SER A 565 -8.64 13.79 -34.06
C SER A 565 -9.26 15.17 -33.83
N ALA A 566 -9.57 15.89 -34.94
CA ALA A 566 -10.60 16.93 -34.86
C ALA A 566 -11.89 16.25 -34.34
N PRO A 567 -12.66 16.88 -33.41
CA PRO A 567 -13.90 16.29 -32.95
C PRO A 567 -14.81 16.03 -34.14
N ASP A 568 -15.24 14.78 -34.29
CA ASP A 568 -16.21 14.46 -35.32
C ASP A 568 -17.57 15.07 -34.95
N SER A 569 -18.55 15.02 -35.88
CA SER A 569 -19.89 15.58 -35.64
C SER A 569 -20.62 14.91 -34.46
N GLN A 570 -20.23 13.69 -34.06
CA GLN A 570 -20.77 12.99 -32.88
C GLN A 570 -20.14 13.51 -31.58
N GLU A 571 -18.92 13.98 -31.65
CA GLU A 571 -18.20 14.59 -30.53
C GLU A 571 -18.75 15.99 -30.23
N ILE A 572 -19.09 16.76 -31.28
CA ILE A 572 -19.77 18.05 -31.16
C ILE A 572 -21.19 17.85 -30.57
N ASP A 573 -21.96 16.86 -31.04
CA ASP A 573 -23.29 16.51 -30.52
C ASP A 573 -23.22 16.03 -29.06
N PHE A 574 -22.15 15.31 -28.69
CA PHE A 574 -21.87 14.92 -27.30
C PHE A 574 -21.56 16.13 -26.42
N LEU A 575 -20.72 17.05 -26.88
CA LEU A 575 -20.35 18.29 -26.14
C LEU A 575 -21.53 19.28 -26.10
N GLU A 576 -22.35 19.38 -27.14
CA GLU A 576 -23.57 20.19 -27.12
C GLU A 576 -24.63 19.65 -26.15
N LYS A 577 -24.79 18.33 -26.06
CA LYS A 577 -25.68 17.69 -25.08
C LYS A 577 -25.14 17.84 -23.65
N ILE A 578 -23.84 17.93 -23.47
CA ILE A 578 -23.20 18.32 -22.20
C ILE A 578 -23.61 19.75 -21.79
N SER A 579 -23.70 20.69 -22.73
CA SER A 579 -24.12 22.07 -22.43
C SER A 579 -25.58 22.15 -21.98
N TRP A 580 -26.44 21.23 -22.39
CA TRP A 580 -27.82 21.11 -21.90
C TRP A 580 -27.87 20.69 -20.43
N CYS A 581 -26.89 19.90 -19.94
CA CYS A 581 -26.78 19.56 -18.52
C CYS A 581 -26.38 20.76 -17.65
N GLU A 582 -25.63 21.76 -18.17
CA GLU A 582 -25.38 23.03 -17.46
C GLU A 582 -26.68 23.83 -17.22
N LEU A 583 -27.62 23.78 -18.14
CA LEU A 583 -28.93 24.41 -18.00
C LEU A 583 -29.81 23.73 -16.94
N LEU A 584 -29.68 22.41 -16.78
CA LEU A 584 -30.38 21.67 -15.72
C LEU A 584 -29.74 21.88 -14.34
N TYR A 585 -28.44 22.17 -14.30
CA TYR A 585 -27.70 22.42 -13.05
C TYR A 585 -27.93 23.84 -12.50
N SER A 586 -28.27 24.80 -13.34
CA SER A 586 -28.61 26.16 -12.93
C SER A 586 -30.02 26.32 -12.37
N ALA A 587 -30.86 25.29 -12.42
CA ALA A 587 -32.17 25.28 -11.80
C ALA A 587 -32.08 24.74 -10.36
N PRO A 588 -32.65 25.45 -9.35
CA PRO A 588 -32.61 24.98 -7.98
C PRO A 588 -33.51 23.75 -7.80
N PHE A 589 -32.96 22.56 -7.84
CA PHE A 589 -33.67 21.32 -7.61
C PHE A 589 -33.09 20.59 -6.39
N ILE A 590 -33.77 20.66 -5.28
CA ILE A 590 -33.55 19.77 -4.13
C ILE A 590 -34.86 18.98 -3.92
N PRO A 591 -34.95 17.71 -4.32
CA PRO A 591 -36.04 16.87 -3.85
C PRO A 591 -35.73 16.39 -2.43
N PHE A 592 -36.48 16.84 -1.44
CA PHE A 592 -36.53 16.22 -0.12
C PHE A 592 -37.26 14.87 -0.23
N MET A 593 -36.58 13.77 0.06
CA MET A 593 -37.21 12.48 0.32
C MET A 593 -37.83 12.52 1.72
N THR A 594 -39.12 12.32 1.83
CA THR A 594 -39.78 12.04 3.10
C THR A 594 -39.71 10.56 3.43
N PRO A 595 -39.71 10.12 4.70
CA PRO A 595 -39.59 8.71 5.09
C PRO A 595 -40.70 7.79 4.58
N SER A 596 -41.70 8.31 3.88
CA SER A 596 -42.86 7.56 3.36
C SER A 596 -42.82 7.28 1.84
N GLY A 597 -41.71 7.54 1.13
CA GLY A 597 -41.53 7.11 -0.27
C GLY A 597 -42.43 7.79 -1.31
N THR A 598 -43.11 8.87 -1.02
CA THR A 598 -43.90 9.61 -1.99
C THR A 598 -43.26 10.97 -2.31
N ALA A 599 -42.86 11.12 -3.56
CA ALA A 599 -42.34 12.38 -4.07
C ALA A 599 -43.50 13.37 -4.32
N THR A 600 -43.54 14.44 -3.58
CA THR A 600 -44.44 15.57 -3.88
C THR A 600 -43.71 16.62 -4.70
N ARG A 601 -44.18 16.84 -5.94
CA ARG A 601 -43.77 17.97 -6.77
C ARG A 601 -44.41 19.24 -6.18
N ARG A 602 -43.58 20.21 -5.77
CA ARG A 602 -44.05 21.61 -5.69
C ARG A 602 -43.36 22.42 -6.79
N HIS A 603 -44.16 22.85 -7.75
CA HIS A 603 -43.77 23.91 -8.67
C HIS A 603 -43.80 25.25 -7.93
N THR A 604 -42.68 25.93 -7.89
CA THR A 604 -42.66 27.38 -7.75
C THR A 604 -41.97 27.93 -8.98
N ALA A 605 -42.79 28.44 -9.89
CA ALA A 605 -42.34 29.31 -10.95
C ALA A 605 -41.96 30.67 -10.33
N HIS A 606 -40.72 31.09 -10.51
CA HIS A 606 -40.37 32.50 -10.53
C HIS A 606 -39.49 32.79 -11.72
N THR A 607 -40.09 33.57 -12.61
CA THR A 607 -39.50 34.32 -13.70
C THR A 607 -38.32 35.15 -13.22
N LEU A 608 -37.19 34.96 -13.81
CA LEU A 608 -36.35 35.98 -14.49
C LEU A 608 -35.25 35.29 -15.25
#